data_f74f33f6414a1b998cf1bbd0487154b9
#
_entry.id   f74f33f6414a1b998cf1bbd0487154b9
#
_cell.length_a   1.000
_cell.length_b   1.000
_cell.length_c   1.000
_cell.angle_alpha   90.00
_cell.angle_beta   90.00
_cell.angle_gamma   90.00
#
_symmetry.space_group_name_H-M   'P 1'
#
loop_
_entity.id
_entity.type
_entity.pdbx_description
1 polymer ?
#
loop_
_entity_poly.entity_id
_entity_poly.type
_entity_poly.pdbx_seq_one_letter_code
_entity_poly.pdbx_strand_id
1 'polypeptide(L)'
;MPPVTFDHCVIHVTDWERSNAFYTTVMGAQLIARPVGYAYRFGDRQLNVHGPCVAPAEVARLPVAPGNSDLCFEWAGPIADAMTHLGRCGIAIEAGPMQRFGAKGAGASVYFRDPDGSLMEFISYTHDPEKGPPAFGQDHAQATSGSHAMREAPGQHDPTVLPPGIPIPQDDGAARHLTGMNLPDLALPATRRGAFNLALIHGRTILYIYPRTGVPGVDLPPGWDDIPGARGCTPQSCGFRDHFADLKALGVAHVFGLSTQDTDYQREAAERLHLPFPILSDSELKFTRALNLPTFSVAGMTLLKRMALVIDDGVIGKVFYPVFPPDRSAAEVVAWLRRA
;
A
#
# COMPACT_ATOMS: atom_id res chain seq x y z
N MET A 1 -19.42 -23.21 -16.48
CA MET A 1 -19.04 -22.42 -15.29
C MET A 1 -20.17 -22.55 -14.26
N PRO A 2 -19.89 -22.65 -12.95
CA PRO A 2 -20.95 -22.67 -11.95
C PRO A 2 -21.77 -21.39 -12.03
N PRO A 3 -23.09 -21.44 -11.77
CA PRO A 3 -23.98 -20.28 -11.85
C PRO A 3 -23.86 -19.44 -10.56
N VAL A 4 -22.74 -18.73 -10.38
CA VAL A 4 -22.52 -17.86 -9.22
C VAL A 4 -22.66 -16.41 -9.62
N THR A 5 -23.28 -15.62 -8.75
CA THR A 5 -23.36 -14.16 -8.83
C THR A 5 -22.95 -13.56 -7.49
N PHE A 6 -22.45 -12.33 -7.51
CA PHE A 6 -22.17 -11.62 -6.28
C PHE A 6 -23.48 -11.22 -5.58
N ASP A 7 -23.62 -11.53 -4.30
CA ASP A 7 -24.79 -11.22 -3.49
C ASP A 7 -24.50 -10.06 -2.53
N HIS A 8 -23.56 -10.23 -1.58
CA HIS A 8 -23.22 -9.20 -0.61
C HIS A 8 -21.75 -9.28 -0.18
N CYS A 9 -21.25 -8.19 0.38
CA CYS A 9 -20.02 -8.17 1.17
C CYS A 9 -20.32 -7.63 2.57
N VAL A 10 -19.33 -7.68 3.45
CA VAL A 10 -19.44 -7.21 4.83
C VAL A 10 -18.55 -6.00 5.02
N ILE A 11 -19.08 -4.97 5.69
CA ILE A 11 -18.31 -3.82 6.17
C ILE A 11 -18.45 -3.70 7.69
N HIS A 12 -17.59 -2.90 8.32
CA HIS A 12 -17.66 -2.59 9.74
C HIS A 12 -17.78 -1.08 9.94
N VAL A 13 -18.73 -0.67 10.80
CA VAL A 13 -18.97 0.74 11.16
C VAL A 13 -18.84 0.93 12.67
N THR A 14 -18.40 2.12 13.09
CA THR A 14 -18.26 2.45 14.53
C THR A 14 -19.47 3.18 15.09
N ASP A 15 -20.30 3.79 14.25
CA ASP A 15 -21.46 4.58 14.65
C ASP A 15 -22.61 4.39 13.67
N TRP A 16 -23.77 3.92 14.17
CA TRP A 16 -24.93 3.62 13.34
C TRP A 16 -25.57 4.87 12.76
N GLU A 17 -25.72 5.94 13.52
CA GLU A 17 -26.41 7.15 13.07
C GLU A 17 -25.63 7.81 11.92
N ARG A 18 -24.34 8.02 12.14
CA ARG A 18 -23.41 8.62 11.16
C ARG A 18 -23.32 7.77 9.89
N SER A 19 -23.15 6.45 10.03
CA SER A 19 -23.02 5.55 8.88
C SER A 19 -24.33 5.39 8.13
N ASN A 20 -25.49 5.26 8.82
CA ASN A 20 -26.81 5.21 8.18
C ASN A 20 -27.06 6.47 7.36
N ALA A 21 -26.77 7.67 7.92
CA ALA A 21 -26.92 8.93 7.20
C ALA A 21 -26.05 8.97 5.93
N PHE A 22 -24.79 8.55 6.03
CA PHE A 22 -23.89 8.50 4.87
C PHE A 22 -24.38 7.53 3.80
N TYR A 23 -24.62 6.25 4.16
CA TYR A 23 -24.97 5.24 3.17
C TYR A 23 -26.36 5.47 2.54
N THR A 24 -27.30 6.11 3.24
CA THR A 24 -28.59 6.47 2.64
C THR A 24 -28.54 7.75 1.80
N THR A 25 -27.86 8.80 2.28
CA THR A 25 -27.87 10.12 1.63
C THR A 25 -26.82 10.25 0.54
N VAL A 26 -25.58 9.79 0.80
CA VAL A 26 -24.47 9.91 -0.14
C VAL A 26 -24.48 8.75 -1.14
N MET A 27 -24.63 7.52 -0.63
CA MET A 27 -24.53 6.31 -1.45
C MET A 27 -25.88 5.89 -2.05
N GLY A 28 -27.00 6.45 -1.63
CA GLY A 28 -28.34 6.13 -2.14
C GLY A 28 -28.85 4.73 -1.75
N ALA A 29 -28.31 4.14 -0.68
CA ALA A 29 -28.71 2.83 -0.20
C ALA A 29 -30.11 2.84 0.42
N GLN A 30 -30.84 1.75 0.26
CA GLN A 30 -32.00 1.46 1.09
C GLN A 30 -31.53 0.91 2.45
N LEU A 31 -31.94 1.56 3.54
CA LEU A 31 -31.65 1.09 4.90
C LEU A 31 -32.56 -0.09 5.26
N ILE A 32 -31.97 -1.22 5.60
CA ILE A 32 -32.67 -2.44 6.02
C ILE A 32 -32.41 -2.67 7.51
N ALA A 33 -33.41 -2.52 8.33
CA ALA A 33 -33.36 -2.84 9.76
C ALA A 33 -33.20 -4.36 9.96
N ARG A 34 -32.35 -4.75 10.91
CA ARG A 34 -32.12 -6.13 11.34
C ARG A 34 -32.50 -6.26 12.83
N PRO A 35 -32.61 -7.46 13.38
CA PRO A 35 -32.81 -7.63 14.83
C PRO A 35 -31.73 -6.94 15.66
N VAL A 36 -30.50 -6.90 15.17
CA VAL A 36 -29.40 -6.08 15.70
C VAL A 36 -28.73 -5.40 14.53
N GLY A 37 -28.68 -4.05 14.54
CA GLY A 37 -28.02 -3.25 13.49
C GLY A 37 -28.79 -3.15 12.18
N TYR A 38 -28.06 -2.95 11.10
CA TYR A 38 -28.62 -2.63 9.78
C TYR A 38 -27.86 -3.33 8.65
N ALA A 39 -28.44 -3.28 7.44
CA ALA A 39 -27.76 -3.54 6.18
C ALA A 39 -28.11 -2.43 5.18
N TYR A 40 -27.22 -2.18 4.22
CA TYR A 40 -27.40 -1.18 3.17
C TYR A 40 -27.61 -1.89 1.84
N ARG A 41 -28.78 -1.68 1.20
CA ARG A 41 -29.17 -2.37 -0.02
C ARG A 41 -29.10 -1.46 -1.23
N PHE A 42 -28.50 -1.97 -2.30
CA PHE A 42 -28.34 -1.34 -3.60
C PHE A 42 -28.95 -2.27 -4.67
N GLY A 43 -30.21 -2.05 -5.02
CA GLY A 43 -30.94 -2.95 -5.91
C GLY A 43 -31.02 -4.37 -5.34
N ASP A 44 -30.43 -5.34 -6.05
CA ASP A 44 -30.37 -6.76 -5.66
C ASP A 44 -29.08 -7.15 -4.91
N ARG A 45 -28.21 -6.19 -4.60
CA ARG A 45 -26.98 -6.36 -3.84
C ARG A 45 -27.03 -5.60 -2.52
N GLN A 46 -26.26 -6.03 -1.54
CA GLN A 46 -26.21 -5.30 -0.27
C GLN A 46 -24.85 -5.37 0.42
N LEU A 47 -24.64 -4.44 1.35
CA LEU A 47 -23.60 -4.50 2.35
C LEU A 47 -24.24 -5.00 3.65
N ASN A 48 -23.79 -6.14 4.16
CA ASN A 48 -24.05 -6.54 5.54
C ASN A 48 -23.12 -5.76 6.45
N VAL A 49 -23.62 -5.33 7.61
CA VAL A 49 -22.85 -4.40 8.43
C VAL A 49 -22.60 -5.00 9.80
N HIS A 50 -21.33 -5.08 10.18
CA HIS A 50 -20.91 -5.23 11.56
C HIS A 50 -20.81 -3.84 12.19
N GLY A 51 -21.26 -3.68 13.40
CA GLY A 51 -21.25 -2.38 14.07
C GLY A 51 -21.52 -2.53 15.57
N PRO A 52 -21.75 -1.43 16.29
CA PRO A 52 -22.03 -1.48 17.72
C PRO A 52 -23.10 -2.50 18.09
N CYS A 53 -22.80 -3.36 19.07
CA CYS A 53 -23.67 -4.44 19.55
C CYS A 53 -23.94 -5.60 18.58
N VAL A 54 -23.30 -5.67 17.41
CA VAL A 54 -23.34 -6.82 16.51
C VAL A 54 -22.20 -7.77 16.87
N ALA A 55 -22.53 -9.00 17.26
CA ALA A 55 -21.55 -10.07 17.50
C ALA A 55 -21.71 -11.12 16.39
N PRO A 56 -20.91 -11.07 15.30
CA PRO A 56 -21.00 -12.03 14.21
C PRO A 56 -20.47 -13.39 14.66
N ALA A 57 -21.15 -14.47 14.27
CA ALA A 57 -20.74 -15.83 14.55
C ALA A 57 -19.69 -16.33 13.56
N GLU A 58 -19.90 -16.07 12.27
CA GLU A 58 -18.99 -16.43 11.18
C GLU A 58 -18.28 -15.19 10.68
N VAL A 59 -16.94 -15.20 10.73
CA VAL A 59 -16.08 -14.10 10.27
C VAL A 59 -14.92 -14.64 9.43
N ALA A 60 -14.38 -13.79 8.57
CA ALA A 60 -13.13 -14.09 7.88
C ALA A 60 -11.99 -14.29 8.88
N ARG A 61 -10.91 -14.99 8.47
CA ARG A 61 -9.70 -15.16 9.28
C ARG A 61 -9.12 -13.82 9.77
N LEU A 62 -9.18 -12.79 8.93
CA LEU A 62 -8.97 -11.40 9.28
C LEU A 62 -10.31 -10.69 9.15
N PRO A 63 -11.00 -10.43 10.25
CA PRO A 63 -12.31 -9.79 10.22
C PRO A 63 -12.25 -8.39 9.60
N VAL A 64 -13.37 -7.97 9.02
CA VAL A 64 -13.53 -6.55 8.64
C VAL A 64 -13.44 -5.67 9.88
N ALA A 65 -12.77 -4.53 9.74
CA ALA A 65 -12.64 -3.51 10.77
C ALA A 65 -13.08 -2.15 10.22
N PRO A 66 -13.46 -1.19 11.09
CA PRO A 66 -13.82 0.15 10.63
C PRO A 66 -12.70 0.76 9.78
N GLY A 67 -13.06 1.36 8.64
CA GLY A 67 -12.14 2.06 7.76
C GLY A 67 -11.22 1.17 6.90
N ASN A 68 -11.42 -0.14 6.86
CA ASN A 68 -10.56 -1.04 6.08
C ASN A 68 -11.22 -1.60 4.80
N SER A 69 -12.37 -1.10 4.42
CA SER A 69 -13.05 -1.49 3.17
C SER A 69 -12.57 -0.61 2.01
N ASP A 70 -12.56 -1.19 0.81
CA ASP A 70 -12.30 -0.52 -0.46
C ASP A 70 -13.41 -0.96 -1.43
N LEU A 71 -14.34 -0.06 -1.73
CA LEU A 71 -15.58 -0.39 -2.41
C LEU A 71 -15.82 0.55 -3.60
N CYS A 72 -16.05 -0.05 -4.76
CA CYS A 72 -16.40 0.66 -5.98
C CYS A 72 -17.88 0.47 -6.31
N PHE A 73 -18.56 1.58 -6.61
CA PHE A 73 -19.96 1.62 -7.03
C PHE A 73 -20.06 2.28 -8.41
N GLU A 74 -20.91 1.69 -9.27
CA GLU A 74 -21.21 2.31 -10.55
C GLU A 74 -22.14 3.50 -10.37
N TRP A 75 -21.77 4.65 -10.90
CA TRP A 75 -22.60 5.83 -11.02
C TRP A 75 -23.37 5.80 -12.35
N ALA A 76 -24.68 5.80 -12.29
CA ALA A 76 -25.53 5.85 -13.48
C ALA A 76 -25.62 7.29 -14.01
N GLY A 77 -24.73 7.65 -14.94
CA GLY A 77 -24.64 8.98 -15.55
C GLY A 77 -23.19 9.47 -15.65
N PRO A 78 -22.97 10.71 -16.13
CA PRO A 78 -21.63 11.29 -16.23
C PRO A 78 -20.94 11.39 -14.86
N ILE A 79 -19.61 11.22 -14.82
CA ILE A 79 -18.85 11.33 -13.58
C ILE A 79 -18.93 12.73 -12.93
N ALA A 80 -19.15 13.76 -13.74
CA ALA A 80 -19.36 15.13 -13.26
C ALA A 80 -20.60 15.27 -12.35
N ASP A 81 -21.64 14.46 -12.60
CA ASP A 81 -22.85 14.44 -11.77
C ASP A 81 -22.55 13.79 -10.41
N ALA A 82 -21.73 12.74 -10.39
CA ALA A 82 -21.24 12.14 -9.14
C ALA A 82 -20.44 13.15 -8.30
N MET A 83 -19.55 13.90 -8.93
CA MET A 83 -18.78 14.97 -8.26
C MET A 83 -19.69 16.07 -7.71
N THR A 84 -20.69 16.49 -8.48
CA THR A 84 -21.68 17.47 -8.05
C THR A 84 -22.51 16.95 -6.86
N HIS A 85 -22.89 15.68 -6.89
CA HIS A 85 -23.61 15.02 -5.80
C HIS A 85 -22.76 14.98 -4.52
N LEU A 86 -21.50 14.53 -4.59
CA LEU A 86 -20.59 14.50 -3.44
C LEU A 86 -20.41 15.90 -2.83
N GLY A 87 -20.25 16.93 -3.68
CA GLY A 87 -20.16 18.32 -3.24
C GLY A 87 -21.41 18.79 -2.49
N ARG A 88 -22.62 18.45 -2.98
CA ARG A 88 -23.89 18.76 -2.28
C ARG A 88 -24.01 18.05 -0.93
N CYS A 89 -23.45 16.86 -0.81
CA CYS A 89 -23.43 16.09 0.44
C CYS A 89 -22.29 16.53 1.40
N GLY A 90 -21.45 17.49 1.00
CA GLY A 90 -20.30 17.95 1.79
C GLY A 90 -19.18 16.92 1.89
N ILE A 91 -19.09 15.98 0.94
CA ILE A 91 -18.07 14.94 0.90
C ILE A 91 -16.90 15.41 0.05
N ALA A 92 -15.71 15.41 0.64
CA ALA A 92 -14.48 15.76 -0.08
C ALA A 92 -14.08 14.64 -1.06
N ILE A 93 -13.78 15.01 -2.30
CA ILE A 93 -13.17 14.11 -3.28
C ILE A 93 -11.67 14.11 -3.03
N GLU A 94 -11.10 12.92 -2.73
CA GLU A 94 -9.66 12.77 -2.49
C GLU A 94 -8.87 12.64 -3.79
N ALA A 95 -9.46 11.99 -4.80
CA ALA A 95 -8.79 11.79 -6.09
C ALA A 95 -9.80 11.68 -7.25
N GLY A 96 -9.38 12.08 -8.45
CA GLY A 96 -10.19 12.03 -9.67
C GLY A 96 -10.74 13.41 -10.09
N PRO A 97 -11.50 13.47 -11.24
CA PRO A 97 -11.85 12.32 -12.06
C PRO A 97 -10.64 11.74 -12.81
N MET A 98 -10.52 10.42 -12.85
CA MET A 98 -9.46 9.73 -13.55
C MET A 98 -9.96 8.44 -14.20
N GLN A 99 -9.28 7.97 -15.25
CA GLN A 99 -9.64 6.69 -15.87
C GLN A 99 -9.28 5.50 -15.00
N ARG A 100 -10.21 4.57 -14.89
CA ARG A 100 -10.02 3.28 -14.22
C ARG A 100 -10.64 2.16 -15.06
N PHE A 101 -10.24 0.93 -14.79
CA PHE A 101 -10.79 -0.25 -15.42
C PHE A 101 -11.63 -1.01 -14.40
N GLY A 102 -12.94 -1.02 -14.60
CA GLY A 102 -13.88 -1.74 -13.75
C GLY A 102 -14.56 -2.90 -14.49
N ALA A 103 -15.65 -3.43 -13.92
CA ALA A 103 -16.32 -4.63 -14.41
C ALA A 103 -16.87 -4.53 -15.84
N LYS A 104 -17.20 -3.33 -16.30
CA LYS A 104 -17.72 -3.06 -17.67
C LYS A 104 -16.65 -2.48 -18.60
N GLY A 105 -15.38 -2.51 -18.22
CA GLY A 105 -14.28 -1.94 -19.00
C GLY A 105 -13.78 -0.62 -18.43
N ALA A 106 -13.27 0.27 -19.32
CA ALA A 106 -12.78 1.58 -18.92
C ALA A 106 -13.93 2.52 -18.52
N GLY A 107 -13.73 3.23 -17.41
CA GLY A 107 -14.65 4.23 -16.89
C GLY A 107 -13.90 5.40 -16.26
N ALA A 108 -14.62 6.45 -15.93
CA ALA A 108 -14.10 7.58 -15.16
C ALA A 108 -14.47 7.41 -13.69
N SER A 109 -13.49 7.55 -12.78
CA SER A 109 -13.68 7.32 -11.34
C SER A 109 -13.30 8.53 -10.51
N VAL A 110 -13.99 8.68 -9.38
CA VAL A 110 -13.66 9.60 -8.28
C VAL A 110 -13.62 8.83 -6.96
N TYR A 111 -12.72 9.23 -6.07
CA TYR A 111 -12.48 8.58 -4.78
C TYR A 111 -12.81 9.51 -3.61
N PHE A 112 -13.40 8.94 -2.56
CA PHE A 112 -13.78 9.66 -1.34
C PHE A 112 -13.80 8.68 -0.15
N ARG A 113 -14.12 9.15 1.06
CA ARG A 113 -14.17 8.31 2.27
C ARG A 113 -15.56 8.18 2.83
N ASP A 114 -15.83 6.99 3.37
CA ASP A 114 -16.95 6.81 4.28
C ASP A 114 -16.64 7.42 5.66
N PRO A 115 -17.63 7.50 6.59
CA PRO A 115 -17.40 8.09 7.91
C PRO A 115 -16.34 7.40 8.78
N ASP A 116 -16.05 6.13 8.53
CA ASP A 116 -15.06 5.34 9.26
C ASP A 116 -13.68 5.33 8.55
N GLY A 117 -13.57 5.95 7.36
CA GLY A 117 -12.33 6.07 6.60
C GLY A 117 -12.12 5.02 5.51
N SER A 118 -13.12 4.15 5.25
CA SER A 118 -13.08 3.21 4.12
C SER A 118 -12.99 3.94 2.79
N LEU A 119 -12.22 3.41 1.85
CA LEU A 119 -12.13 3.98 0.50
C LEU A 119 -13.40 3.66 -0.29
N MET A 120 -13.99 4.70 -0.82
CA MET A 120 -15.17 4.63 -1.69
C MET A 120 -14.81 5.14 -3.07
N GLU A 121 -15.30 4.46 -4.08
CA GLU A 121 -15.14 4.85 -5.49
C GLU A 121 -16.50 4.93 -6.15
N PHE A 122 -16.77 6.03 -6.88
CA PHE A 122 -17.77 6.04 -7.92
C PHE A 122 -17.10 5.90 -9.28
N ILE A 123 -17.46 4.87 -10.06
CA ILE A 123 -17.04 4.69 -11.43
C ILE A 123 -18.23 4.91 -12.37
N SER A 124 -18.03 5.72 -13.40
CA SER A 124 -19.00 5.95 -14.49
C SER A 124 -18.48 5.42 -15.80
N TYR A 125 -19.31 4.66 -16.49
CA TYR A 125 -19.06 4.19 -17.86
C TYR A 125 -19.78 5.05 -18.91
N THR A 126 -20.46 6.12 -18.47
CA THR A 126 -21.15 7.06 -19.36
C THR A 126 -20.14 8.06 -19.88
N HIS A 127 -19.95 8.10 -21.20
CA HIS A 127 -19.09 9.09 -21.86
C HIS A 127 -19.82 10.42 -21.95
N ASP A 128 -19.08 11.51 -21.73
CA ASP A 128 -19.56 12.86 -21.98
C ASP A 128 -19.64 13.07 -23.51
N PRO A 129 -20.85 13.28 -24.07
CA PRO A 129 -21.01 13.41 -25.51
C PRO A 129 -20.28 14.62 -26.08
N GLU A 130 -19.94 15.66 -25.29
CA GLU A 130 -19.21 16.85 -25.72
C GLU A 130 -17.69 16.66 -25.74
N LYS A 131 -17.16 15.63 -25.05
CA LYS A 131 -15.71 15.38 -24.95
C LYS A 131 -15.19 14.21 -25.79
N GLY A 132 -16.07 13.54 -26.54
CA GLY A 132 -15.72 12.34 -27.32
C GLY A 132 -15.37 11.12 -26.44
N PRO A 133 -15.21 9.91 -27.03
CA PRO A 133 -14.73 8.77 -26.30
C PRO A 133 -13.32 9.10 -25.79
N PRO A 134 -13.00 8.74 -24.52
CA PRO A 134 -11.66 8.92 -24.01
C PRO A 134 -10.69 8.22 -24.96
N ALA A 135 -9.69 8.94 -25.45
CA ALA A 135 -8.67 8.38 -26.32
C ALA A 135 -7.95 7.27 -25.53
N PHE A 136 -8.27 6.02 -25.85
CA PHE A 136 -7.39 4.93 -25.50
C PHE A 136 -6.08 5.15 -26.26
N GLY A 137 -5.01 5.41 -25.54
CA GLY A 137 -3.68 5.26 -26.11
C GLY A 137 -3.56 3.82 -26.61
N GLN A 138 -3.68 3.64 -27.94
CA GLN A 138 -3.19 2.45 -28.63
C GLN A 138 -1.66 2.51 -28.61
N ASP A 139 -1.03 2.25 -27.45
CA ASP A 139 0.41 2.16 -27.33
C ASP A 139 0.82 0.73 -27.01
N HIS A 140 0.47 -0.16 -27.93
CA HIS A 140 1.23 -1.36 -28.21
C HIS A 140 1.55 -1.40 -29.70
N ALA A 141 2.49 -0.59 -30.14
CA ALA A 141 3.42 -0.75 -31.27
C ALA A 141 3.80 0.64 -31.80
N GLN A 142 4.89 1.15 -31.32
CA GLN A 142 5.96 1.82 -32.06
C GLN A 142 6.74 2.71 -31.08
N ALA A 143 7.83 2.13 -30.56
CA ALA A 143 8.86 2.92 -29.92
C ALA A 143 9.55 3.81 -30.97
N THR A 144 9.28 5.11 -30.95
CA THR A 144 10.20 6.09 -31.49
C THR A 144 10.57 7.08 -30.39
N SER A 145 11.86 7.15 -30.18
CA SER A 145 12.62 8.01 -29.30
C SER A 145 12.06 9.43 -29.13
N GLY A 146 11.79 9.82 -27.88
CA GLY A 146 11.47 11.17 -27.50
C GLY A 146 11.18 11.25 -26.02
N SER A 147 12.24 11.30 -25.19
CA SER A 147 12.17 11.43 -23.74
C SER A 147 11.61 12.81 -23.34
N HIS A 148 10.34 12.88 -22.96
CA HIS A 148 9.86 13.91 -22.06
C HIS A 148 9.10 13.21 -20.93
N ALA A 149 9.78 12.97 -19.81
CA ALA A 149 9.17 12.58 -18.58
C ALA A 149 8.15 13.66 -18.18
N MET A 150 6.86 13.28 -18.12
CA MET A 150 5.84 14.12 -17.50
C MET A 150 6.18 14.23 -16.01
N ARG A 151 6.70 15.39 -15.60
CA ARG A 151 6.88 15.72 -14.18
C ARG A 151 5.50 15.82 -13.54
N GLU A 152 5.30 15.08 -12.45
CA GLU A 152 4.16 15.30 -11.56
C GLU A 152 4.10 16.76 -11.14
N ALA A 153 2.88 17.34 -11.08
CA ALA A 153 2.72 18.68 -10.56
C ALA A 153 3.12 18.72 -9.06
N PRO A 154 3.71 19.82 -8.57
CA PRO A 154 4.10 19.95 -7.17
C PRO A 154 2.93 19.62 -6.22
N GLY A 155 3.16 18.77 -5.20
CA GLY A 155 2.19 18.40 -4.18
C GLY A 155 1.23 17.25 -4.54
N GLN A 156 1.39 16.56 -5.69
CA GLN A 156 0.53 15.42 -6.08
C GLN A 156 1.20 14.05 -5.91
N HIS A 157 2.32 13.97 -5.17
CA HIS A 157 3.01 12.71 -4.97
C HIS A 157 2.18 11.72 -4.12
N ASP A 158 1.77 10.59 -4.75
CA ASP A 158 1.22 9.42 -4.06
C ASP A 158 2.33 8.37 -3.85
N PRO A 159 2.80 8.18 -2.60
CA PRO A 159 3.87 7.23 -2.32
C PRO A 159 3.45 5.77 -2.47
N THR A 160 2.16 5.46 -2.62
CA THR A 160 1.62 4.11 -2.78
C THR A 160 1.64 3.61 -4.22
N VAL A 161 1.75 4.53 -5.18
CA VAL A 161 1.71 4.24 -6.63
C VAL A 161 3.12 4.21 -7.20
N LEU A 162 3.42 3.16 -7.99
CA LEU A 162 4.66 3.08 -8.77
C LEU A 162 4.41 3.73 -10.14
N PRO A 163 5.10 4.82 -10.49
CA PRO A 163 4.98 5.43 -11.80
C PRO A 163 5.46 4.45 -12.89
N PRO A 164 4.87 4.50 -14.09
CA PRO A 164 5.39 3.75 -15.22
C PRO A 164 6.76 4.27 -15.64
N GLY A 165 7.63 3.39 -16.12
CA GLY A 165 8.93 3.77 -16.69
C GLY A 165 10.01 4.14 -15.67
N ILE A 166 9.84 3.83 -14.38
CA ILE A 166 10.91 4.01 -13.39
C ILE A 166 12.13 3.14 -13.73
N PRO A 167 13.37 3.65 -13.51
CA PRO A 167 14.58 2.92 -13.85
C PRO A 167 14.72 1.62 -13.06
N ILE A 168 15.02 0.52 -13.76
CA ILE A 168 15.20 -0.80 -13.16
C ILE A 168 16.63 -0.90 -12.60
N PRO A 169 16.81 -1.21 -11.30
CA PRO A 169 18.13 -1.42 -10.73
C PRO A 169 18.77 -2.69 -11.28
N GLN A 170 20.06 -2.63 -11.57
CA GLN A 170 20.86 -3.78 -11.98
C GLN A 170 21.68 -4.32 -10.81
N ASP A 171 21.93 -5.62 -10.79
CA ASP A 171 22.83 -6.24 -9.81
C ASP A 171 24.29 -5.82 -10.09
N ASP A 172 24.77 -4.89 -9.28
CA ASP A 172 26.16 -4.41 -9.31
C ASP A 172 27.10 -5.24 -8.43
N GLY A 173 26.61 -6.32 -7.83
CA GLY A 173 27.37 -7.19 -6.94
C GLY A 173 27.65 -6.61 -5.55
N ALA A 174 27.16 -5.43 -5.25
CA ALA A 174 27.50 -4.72 -4.01
C ALA A 174 27.01 -5.41 -2.71
N ALA A 175 26.05 -6.34 -2.81
CA ALA A 175 25.51 -7.10 -1.67
C ALA A 175 26.01 -8.55 -1.58
N ARG A 176 26.95 -9.00 -2.47
CA ARG A 176 27.38 -10.41 -2.54
C ARG A 176 28.09 -10.89 -1.28
N HIS A 177 28.79 -10.00 -0.59
CA HIS A 177 29.54 -10.30 0.63
C HIS A 177 28.65 -10.56 1.84
N LEU A 178 27.38 -10.15 1.83
CA LEU A 178 26.51 -10.19 3.00
C LEU A 178 26.09 -11.61 3.42
N THR A 179 25.96 -12.55 2.47
CA THR A 179 25.56 -13.93 2.79
C THR A 179 26.62 -14.60 3.66
N GLY A 180 26.21 -15.16 4.79
CA GLY A 180 27.07 -15.80 5.79
C GLY A 180 27.66 -14.85 6.83
N MET A 181 27.46 -13.53 6.70
CA MET A 181 27.93 -12.58 7.70
C MET A 181 27.07 -12.65 8.99
N ASN A 182 27.75 -12.49 10.12
CA ASN A 182 27.11 -12.22 11.39
C ASN A 182 26.66 -10.75 11.42
N LEU A 183 25.48 -10.52 12.01
CA LEU A 183 25.04 -9.17 12.28
C LEU A 183 25.88 -8.49 13.34
N PRO A 184 26.11 -7.18 13.25
CA PRO A 184 26.84 -6.43 14.26
C PRO A 184 26.04 -6.33 15.57
N ASP A 185 26.74 -6.38 16.69
CA ASP A 185 26.18 -6.15 18.03
C ASP A 185 25.86 -4.65 18.21
N LEU A 186 24.75 -4.23 17.65
CA LEU A 186 24.29 -2.84 17.60
C LEU A 186 22.79 -2.75 17.91
N ALA A 187 22.43 -1.90 18.86
CA ALA A 187 21.01 -1.56 19.10
C ALA A 187 20.55 -0.45 18.14
N LEU A 188 19.52 -0.74 17.37
CA LEU A 188 18.90 0.22 16.45
C LEU A 188 17.59 0.77 17.04
N PRO A 189 17.37 2.08 17.10
CA PRO A 189 16.09 2.66 17.48
C PRO A 189 14.95 2.14 16.59
N ALA A 190 13.76 1.97 17.16
CA ALA A 190 12.62 1.37 16.48
C ALA A 190 11.33 2.18 16.69
N THR A 191 10.41 2.10 15.73
CA THR A 191 9.11 2.76 15.81
C THR A 191 8.21 2.23 16.92
N ARG A 192 8.52 1.01 17.45
CA ARG A 192 7.86 0.38 18.60
C ARG A 192 8.90 -0.24 19.51
N ARG A 193 8.67 -0.27 20.85
CA ARG A 193 9.49 -0.94 21.87
C ARG A 193 10.93 -0.42 22.02
N GLY A 194 11.19 0.85 21.72
CA GLY A 194 12.49 1.48 21.96
C GLY A 194 13.56 1.10 20.95
N ALA A 195 14.34 0.06 21.16
CA ALA A 195 15.42 -0.37 20.27
C ALA A 195 15.52 -1.89 20.16
N PHE A 196 16.10 -2.37 19.05
CA PHE A 196 16.35 -3.80 18.82
C PHE A 196 17.81 -4.03 18.42
N ASN A 197 18.41 -5.06 18.99
CA ASN A 197 19.71 -5.57 18.56
C ASN A 197 19.48 -6.87 17.78
N LEU A 198 19.58 -6.78 16.46
CA LEU A 198 19.28 -7.90 15.57
C LEU A 198 20.25 -9.08 15.71
N ALA A 199 21.47 -8.86 16.21
CA ALA A 199 22.45 -9.93 16.45
C ALA A 199 22.04 -10.85 17.62
N LEU A 200 21.19 -10.36 18.53
CA LEU A 200 20.74 -11.08 19.73
C LEU A 200 19.32 -11.64 19.60
N ILE A 201 18.68 -11.49 18.44
CA ILE A 201 17.33 -12.01 18.22
C ILE A 201 17.41 -13.46 17.73
N HIS A 202 16.71 -14.34 18.43
CA HIS A 202 16.62 -15.75 18.07
C HIS A 202 15.49 -16.04 17.08
N GLY A 203 15.71 -17.03 16.24
CA GLY A 203 14.78 -17.49 15.22
C GLY A 203 14.90 -16.72 13.92
N ARG A 204 14.16 -17.20 12.91
CA ARG A 204 14.20 -16.62 11.56
C ARG A 204 13.62 -15.22 11.54
N THR A 205 14.42 -14.28 11.09
CA THR A 205 14.10 -12.86 10.98
C THR A 205 14.16 -12.41 9.53
N ILE A 206 13.14 -11.67 9.08
CA ILE A 206 13.16 -10.96 7.79
C ILE A 206 13.45 -9.48 8.06
N LEU A 207 14.50 -8.97 7.42
CA LEU A 207 14.86 -7.56 7.42
C LEU A 207 14.73 -7.00 5.99
N TYR A 208 13.65 -6.26 5.70
CA TYR A 208 13.59 -5.56 4.43
C TYR A 208 14.15 -4.15 4.57
N ILE A 209 14.98 -3.77 3.60
CA ILE A 209 15.75 -2.53 3.59
C ILE A 209 15.25 -1.67 2.44
N TYR A 210 15.02 -0.39 2.70
CA TYR A 210 14.51 0.53 1.71
C TYR A 210 15.16 1.92 1.84
N PRO A 211 15.23 2.69 0.74
CA PRO A 211 15.86 4.00 0.76
C PRO A 211 15.13 5.01 1.67
N ARG A 212 13.88 5.36 1.32
CA ARG A 212 13.10 6.38 2.01
C ARG A 212 11.62 6.26 1.66
N THR A 213 10.74 6.22 2.66
CA THR A 213 9.30 6.40 2.46
C THR A 213 8.99 7.87 2.14
N GLY A 214 8.00 8.12 1.29
CA GLY A 214 7.43 9.45 1.09
C GLY A 214 6.27 9.70 2.04
N VAL A 215 5.96 10.98 2.25
CA VAL A 215 4.73 11.44 2.92
C VAL A 215 3.78 11.91 1.83
N PRO A 216 2.48 11.53 1.87
CA PRO A 216 1.51 12.01 0.89
C PRO A 216 1.46 13.53 0.83
N GLY A 217 1.41 14.09 -0.39
CA GLY A 217 1.39 15.54 -0.61
C GLY A 217 2.72 16.27 -0.35
N VAL A 218 3.79 15.55 -0.03
CA VAL A 218 5.14 16.12 0.11
C VAL A 218 5.98 15.73 -1.09
N ASP A 219 6.58 16.71 -1.75
CA ASP A 219 7.43 16.48 -2.91
C ASP A 219 8.64 15.61 -2.59
N LEU A 220 8.99 14.76 -3.54
CA LEU A 220 10.21 13.95 -3.47
C LEU A 220 11.45 14.81 -3.71
N PRO A 221 12.62 14.36 -3.22
CA PRO A 221 13.87 15.03 -3.54
C PRO A 221 14.08 15.17 -5.04
N PRO A 222 14.63 16.29 -5.54
CA PRO A 222 14.94 16.45 -6.95
C PRO A 222 15.78 15.30 -7.51
N GLY A 223 15.41 14.78 -8.69
CA GLY A 223 16.10 13.65 -9.33
C GLY A 223 15.78 12.27 -8.73
N TRP A 224 14.81 12.18 -7.82
CA TRP A 224 14.44 10.92 -7.18
C TRP A 224 14.00 9.83 -8.16
N ASP A 225 13.25 10.20 -9.17
CA ASP A 225 12.67 9.27 -10.13
C ASP A 225 13.68 8.74 -11.16
N ASP A 226 14.81 9.42 -11.29
CA ASP A 226 15.92 9.01 -12.15
C ASP A 226 16.86 7.97 -11.49
N ILE A 227 16.68 7.72 -10.18
CA ILE A 227 17.54 6.80 -9.42
C ILE A 227 16.96 5.38 -9.46
N PRO A 228 17.68 4.39 -10.06
CA PRO A 228 17.21 3.01 -10.10
C PRO A 228 16.95 2.45 -8.70
N GLY A 229 15.72 1.96 -8.49
CA GLY A 229 15.30 1.35 -7.21
C GLY A 229 14.97 2.34 -6.08
N ALA A 230 14.99 3.66 -6.29
CA ALA A 230 14.61 4.64 -5.26
C ALA A 230 13.10 4.62 -4.99
N ARG A 231 12.26 4.59 -6.03
CA ARG A 231 10.79 4.52 -5.91
C ARG A 231 10.31 3.20 -5.30
N GLY A 232 9.16 3.25 -4.60
CA GLY A 232 8.41 2.08 -4.17
C GLY A 232 8.68 1.59 -2.75
N CYS A 233 9.15 2.46 -1.83
CA CYS A 233 9.36 2.08 -0.42
C CYS A 233 8.04 1.77 0.28
N THR A 234 7.00 2.56 0.02
CA THR A 234 5.66 2.32 0.55
C THR A 234 5.05 1.02 0.00
N PRO A 235 5.01 0.75 -1.33
CA PRO A 235 4.60 -0.54 -1.86
C PRO A 235 5.38 -1.74 -1.30
N GLN A 236 6.70 -1.62 -1.09
CA GLN A 236 7.48 -2.69 -0.45
C GLN A 236 7.00 -2.95 0.99
N SER A 237 6.83 -1.89 1.79
CA SER A 237 6.37 -2.02 3.19
C SER A 237 4.96 -2.61 3.26
N CYS A 238 4.05 -2.18 2.38
CA CYS A 238 2.71 -2.77 2.25
C CYS A 238 2.79 -4.25 1.86
N GLY A 239 3.64 -4.64 0.92
CA GLY A 239 3.85 -6.03 0.56
C GLY A 239 4.24 -6.90 1.76
N PHE A 240 5.17 -6.46 2.61
CA PHE A 240 5.53 -7.18 3.84
C PHE A 240 4.41 -7.19 4.88
N ARG A 241 3.60 -6.14 4.98
CA ARG A 241 2.39 -6.12 5.80
C ARG A 241 1.37 -7.17 5.32
N ASP A 242 1.08 -7.18 4.04
CA ASP A 242 0.05 -8.02 3.43
C ASP A 242 0.44 -9.51 3.48
N HIS A 243 1.73 -9.83 3.39
CA HIS A 243 2.28 -11.18 3.54
C HIS A 243 2.71 -11.54 4.96
N PHE A 244 2.43 -10.71 5.98
CA PHE A 244 2.91 -10.95 7.34
C PHE A 244 2.40 -12.28 7.92
N ALA A 245 1.14 -12.62 7.69
CA ALA A 245 0.55 -13.88 8.14
C ALA A 245 1.20 -15.09 7.43
N ASP A 246 1.47 -14.99 6.12
CA ASP A 246 2.17 -16.03 5.36
C ASP A 246 3.58 -16.27 5.89
N LEU A 247 4.32 -15.20 6.15
CA LEU A 247 5.68 -15.26 6.72
C LEU A 247 5.66 -15.95 8.09
N LYS A 248 4.71 -15.58 8.95
CA LYS A 248 4.54 -16.22 10.27
C LYS A 248 4.23 -17.71 10.14
N ALA A 249 3.36 -18.10 9.20
CA ALA A 249 3.02 -19.51 8.94
C ALA A 249 4.21 -20.33 8.41
N LEU A 250 5.20 -19.68 7.77
CA LEU A 250 6.44 -20.29 7.29
C LEU A 250 7.58 -20.25 8.33
N GLY A 251 7.27 -19.99 9.59
CA GLY A 251 8.23 -20.05 10.69
C GLY A 251 9.08 -18.79 10.88
N VAL A 252 8.72 -17.67 10.22
CA VAL A 252 9.39 -16.40 10.48
C VAL A 252 9.00 -15.88 11.86
N ALA A 253 9.97 -15.76 12.75
CA ALA A 253 9.77 -15.25 14.10
C ALA A 253 9.60 -13.73 14.12
N HIS A 254 10.34 -13.01 13.29
CA HIS A 254 10.37 -11.55 13.30
C HIS A 254 10.41 -10.96 11.88
N VAL A 255 9.77 -9.81 11.71
CA VAL A 255 9.87 -8.97 10.50
C VAL A 255 10.21 -7.56 10.93
N PHE A 256 11.16 -6.93 10.25
CA PHE A 256 11.56 -5.54 10.47
C PHE A 256 11.74 -4.82 9.13
N GLY A 257 11.38 -3.53 9.10
CA GLY A 257 11.88 -2.61 8.08
C GLY A 257 13.15 -1.91 8.57
N LEU A 258 14.00 -1.46 7.65
CA LEU A 258 15.20 -0.66 7.96
C LEU A 258 15.39 0.43 6.92
N SER A 259 15.65 1.65 7.37
CA SER A 259 16.12 2.75 6.53
C SER A 259 17.01 3.71 7.33
N THR A 260 17.60 4.68 6.64
CA THR A 260 18.41 5.74 7.27
C THR A 260 17.57 6.95 7.73
N GLN A 261 16.24 6.86 7.64
CA GLN A 261 15.35 7.88 8.18
C GLN A 261 15.33 7.81 9.71
N ASP A 262 15.09 8.94 10.37
CA ASP A 262 14.92 8.96 11.82
C ASP A 262 13.64 8.25 12.27
N THR A 263 13.59 7.88 13.55
CA THR A 263 12.49 7.08 14.11
C THR A 263 11.14 7.80 14.06
N ASP A 264 11.11 9.15 14.20
CA ASP A 264 9.87 9.89 14.21
C ASP A 264 9.27 9.95 12.81
N TYR A 265 10.10 10.16 11.80
CA TYR A 265 9.68 10.07 10.40
C TYR A 265 9.17 8.67 10.04
N GLN A 266 9.87 7.62 10.49
CA GLN A 266 9.45 6.23 10.26
C GLN A 266 8.15 5.87 10.99
N ARG A 267 7.87 6.51 12.15
CA ARG A 267 6.65 6.26 12.92
C ARG A 267 5.41 6.71 12.16
N GLU A 268 5.45 7.88 11.51
CA GLU A 268 4.37 8.32 10.62
C GLU A 268 4.04 7.25 9.57
N ALA A 269 5.05 6.76 8.85
CA ALA A 269 4.86 5.74 7.83
C ALA A 269 4.33 4.43 8.42
N ALA A 270 4.85 3.98 9.58
CA ALA A 270 4.41 2.74 10.23
C ALA A 270 2.94 2.80 10.69
N GLU A 271 2.51 3.95 11.20
CA GLU A 271 1.14 4.20 11.65
C GLU A 271 0.18 4.31 10.45
N ARG A 272 0.49 5.18 9.48
CA ARG A 272 -0.33 5.37 8.27
C ARG A 272 -0.51 4.07 7.46
N LEU A 273 0.53 3.25 7.38
CA LEU A 273 0.50 1.98 6.65
C LEU A 273 0.02 0.79 7.50
N HIS A 274 -0.31 1.02 8.77
CA HIS A 274 -0.75 0.00 9.72
C HIS A 274 0.19 -1.22 9.78
N LEU A 275 1.52 -0.97 9.80
CA LEU A 275 2.50 -2.06 9.79
C LEU A 275 2.41 -2.89 11.09
N PRO A 276 2.28 -4.22 11.02
CA PRO A 276 2.20 -5.08 12.21
C PRO A 276 3.55 -5.31 12.90
N PHE A 277 4.64 -4.82 12.32
CA PHE A 277 6.03 -4.95 12.76
C PHE A 277 6.71 -3.58 12.86
N PRO A 278 7.80 -3.45 13.64
CA PRO A 278 8.53 -2.19 13.76
C PRO A 278 9.43 -1.92 12.55
N ILE A 279 9.71 -0.63 12.33
CA ILE A 279 10.77 -0.15 11.45
C ILE A 279 11.95 0.29 12.32
N LEU A 280 13.17 -0.04 11.89
CA LEU A 280 14.42 0.29 12.55
C LEU A 280 15.07 1.49 11.87
N SER A 281 15.67 2.37 12.65
CA SER A 281 16.39 3.54 12.17
C SER A 281 17.90 3.32 12.24
N ASP A 282 18.58 3.45 11.10
CA ASP A 282 20.03 3.56 11.02
C ASP A 282 20.44 4.97 10.58
N SER A 283 19.82 6.00 11.18
CA SER A 283 20.09 7.41 10.85
C SER A 283 21.55 7.82 11.05
N GLU A 284 22.26 7.13 11.93
CA GLU A 284 23.71 7.33 12.16
C GLU A 284 24.60 6.48 11.24
N LEU A 285 24.02 5.67 10.34
CA LEU A 285 24.73 4.79 9.42
C LEU A 285 25.70 3.77 10.12
N LYS A 286 25.46 3.43 11.38
CA LYS A 286 26.31 2.51 12.14
C LYS A 286 26.19 1.08 11.62
N PHE A 287 24.94 0.62 11.44
CA PHE A 287 24.65 -0.71 10.89
C PHE A 287 25.07 -0.81 9.41
N THR A 288 24.77 0.25 8.65
CA THR A 288 25.19 0.39 7.26
C THR A 288 26.73 0.24 7.11
N ARG A 289 27.51 0.96 7.92
CA ARG A 289 28.98 0.88 7.88
C ARG A 289 29.50 -0.47 8.34
N ALA A 290 28.93 -1.03 9.43
CA ALA A 290 29.41 -2.30 9.98
C ALA A 290 29.23 -3.47 8.99
N LEU A 291 28.16 -3.47 8.19
CA LEU A 291 27.89 -4.49 7.18
C LEU A 291 28.32 -4.07 5.76
N ASN A 292 28.86 -2.87 5.59
CA ASN A 292 29.16 -2.28 4.26
C ASN A 292 27.95 -2.40 3.31
N LEU A 293 26.75 -2.00 3.79
CA LEU A 293 25.53 -2.09 3.00
C LEU A 293 25.58 -1.14 1.79
N PRO A 294 25.06 -1.56 0.63
CA PRO A 294 25.00 -0.71 -0.56
C PRO A 294 24.19 0.55 -0.33
N THR A 295 24.74 1.70 -0.70
CA THR A 295 24.13 3.02 -0.56
C THR A 295 24.14 3.80 -1.86
N PHE A 296 23.39 4.89 -1.90
CA PHE A 296 23.47 5.97 -2.88
C PHE A 296 23.22 7.31 -2.21
N SER A 297 23.59 8.38 -2.88
CA SER A 297 23.40 9.75 -2.36
C SER A 297 22.42 10.54 -3.21
N VAL A 298 21.53 11.29 -2.59
CA VAL A 298 20.59 12.20 -3.24
C VAL A 298 20.24 13.35 -2.29
N ALA A 299 20.23 14.58 -2.78
CA ALA A 299 19.89 15.79 -2.00
C ALA A 299 20.62 15.85 -0.64
N GLY A 300 21.91 15.49 -0.60
CA GLY A 300 22.73 15.50 0.61
C GLY A 300 22.46 14.36 1.61
N MET A 301 21.54 13.43 1.29
CA MET A 301 21.25 12.25 2.11
C MET A 301 22.04 11.03 1.61
N THR A 302 22.53 10.20 2.54
CA THR A 302 23.02 8.85 2.25
C THR A 302 21.92 7.86 2.54
N LEU A 303 21.45 7.15 1.52
CA LEU A 303 20.32 6.24 1.60
C LEU A 303 20.72 4.82 1.21
N LEU A 304 20.07 3.83 1.81
CA LEU A 304 20.29 2.42 1.52
C LEU A 304 19.68 2.01 0.17
N LYS A 305 20.39 1.19 -0.60
CA LYS A 305 19.80 0.51 -1.75
C LYS A 305 18.81 -0.55 -1.26
N ARG A 306 17.77 -0.77 -2.04
CA ARG A 306 16.67 -1.69 -1.71
C ARG A 306 17.13 -3.14 -1.73
N MET A 307 16.82 -3.88 -0.64
CA MET A 307 17.08 -5.31 -0.53
C MET A 307 16.17 -5.97 0.51
N ALA A 308 16.23 -7.30 0.62
CA ALA A 308 15.69 -8.02 1.76
C ALA A 308 16.67 -9.12 2.20
N LEU A 309 16.76 -9.31 3.50
CA LEU A 309 17.63 -10.29 4.13
C LEU A 309 16.79 -11.32 4.89
N VAL A 310 17.13 -12.60 4.77
CA VAL A 310 16.69 -13.65 5.68
C VAL A 310 17.84 -13.91 6.63
N ILE A 311 17.56 -13.82 7.91
CA ILE A 311 18.53 -13.92 8.99
C ILE A 311 18.10 -15.05 9.92
N ASP A 312 18.97 -15.98 10.20
CA ASP A 312 18.76 -17.07 11.16
C ASP A 312 19.72 -16.89 12.33
N ASP A 313 19.21 -16.65 13.54
CA ASP A 313 19.99 -16.47 14.77
C ASP A 313 21.17 -15.50 14.62
N GLY A 314 20.94 -14.34 14.02
CA GLY A 314 21.94 -13.29 13.82
C GLY A 314 22.89 -13.50 12.63
N VAL A 315 22.70 -14.55 11.81
CA VAL A 315 23.52 -14.82 10.61
C VAL A 315 22.67 -14.58 9.35
N ILE A 316 23.19 -13.86 8.38
CA ILE A 316 22.54 -13.60 7.10
C ILE A 316 22.58 -14.85 6.23
N GLY A 317 21.46 -15.57 6.14
CA GLY A 317 21.35 -16.80 5.33
C GLY A 317 21.04 -16.55 3.85
N LYS A 318 20.25 -15.50 3.54
CA LYS A 318 19.86 -15.17 2.16
C LYS A 318 19.74 -13.68 1.96
N VAL A 319 20.20 -13.22 0.81
CA VAL A 319 20.10 -11.83 0.33
C VAL A 319 19.29 -11.79 -0.96
N PHE A 320 18.30 -10.90 -0.99
CA PHE A 320 17.57 -10.52 -2.19
C PHE A 320 18.04 -9.12 -2.60
N TYR A 321 18.82 -9.03 -3.67
CA TYR A 321 19.38 -7.79 -4.18
C TYR A 321 19.73 -7.90 -5.68
N PRO A 322 19.43 -6.89 -6.47
CA PRO A 322 18.52 -5.79 -6.16
C PRO A 322 17.08 -6.27 -6.09
N VAL A 323 16.21 -5.53 -5.40
CA VAL A 323 14.77 -5.82 -5.35
C VAL A 323 14.03 -4.94 -6.36
N PHE A 324 13.36 -5.57 -7.32
CA PHE A 324 12.48 -4.93 -8.29
C PHE A 324 11.55 -5.96 -8.95
N PRO A 325 10.24 -5.65 -9.13
CA PRO A 325 9.56 -4.47 -8.61
C PRO A 325 9.39 -4.52 -7.07
N PRO A 326 9.37 -3.36 -6.39
CA PRO A 326 9.42 -3.31 -4.92
C PRO A 326 8.20 -3.91 -4.22
N ASP A 327 7.02 -3.85 -4.81
CA ASP A 327 5.77 -4.45 -4.32
C ASP A 327 5.81 -5.99 -4.30
N ARG A 328 6.67 -6.63 -5.10
CA ARG A 328 6.86 -8.08 -5.13
C ARG A 328 7.90 -8.61 -4.15
N SER A 329 8.63 -7.74 -3.47
CA SER A 329 9.70 -8.13 -2.54
C SER A 329 9.28 -9.18 -1.51
N ALA A 330 8.15 -8.98 -0.85
CA ALA A 330 7.62 -9.91 0.15
C ALA A 330 7.20 -11.25 -0.45
N ALA A 331 6.53 -11.21 -1.61
CA ALA A 331 6.10 -12.43 -2.33
C ALA A 331 7.29 -13.29 -2.77
N GLU A 332 8.41 -12.67 -3.17
CA GLU A 332 9.66 -13.39 -3.52
C GLU A 332 10.28 -14.06 -2.30
N VAL A 333 10.30 -13.38 -1.15
CA VAL A 333 10.75 -13.96 0.12
C VAL A 333 9.87 -15.15 0.52
N VAL A 334 8.55 -15.01 0.46
CA VAL A 334 7.59 -16.09 0.73
C VAL A 334 7.80 -17.27 -0.21
N ALA A 335 7.95 -17.01 -1.51
CA ALA A 335 8.20 -18.05 -2.51
C ALA A 335 9.53 -18.80 -2.27
N TRP A 336 10.55 -18.11 -1.79
CA TRP A 336 11.82 -18.74 -1.42
C TRP A 336 11.68 -19.57 -0.15
N LEU A 337 11.03 -19.05 0.90
CA LEU A 337 10.80 -19.78 2.16
C LEU A 337 9.99 -21.07 1.98
N ARG A 338 9.08 -21.11 1.00
CA ARG A 338 8.32 -22.33 0.66
C ARG A 338 9.17 -23.43 0.03
N ARG A 339 10.38 -23.12 -0.44
CA ARG A 339 11.31 -24.06 -1.09
C ARG A 339 12.52 -24.40 -0.24
N ALA A 340 12.79 -23.63 0.79
CA ALA A 340 13.89 -23.81 1.73
C ALA A 340 13.46 -24.71 2.90
#